data_234f3d8800f06cb397b74b8cdbbce6b2
#
_entry.id   234f3d8800f06cb397b74b8cdbbce6b2
#
_cell.length_a   1.000
_cell.length_b   1.000
_cell.length_c   1.000
_cell.angle_alpha   90.00
_cell.angle_beta   90.00
_cell.angle_gamma   90.00
#
_symmetry.space_group_name_H-M   'P 1'
#
loop_
_entity.id
_entity.type
_entity.pdbx_description
1 polymer ?
#
loop_
_entity_poly.entity_id
_entity_poly.type
_entity_poly.pdbx_seq_one_letter_code
_entity_poly.pdbx_strand_id
1 'polypeptide(L)'
;VAHEIGHCFQYQTHCDNRDWNGWMYNWGAGNYNVFWEMCAQWQAYKYYPTMQFDNEWLTNTLNGLHKHPLCVDLRYNNYFIQDYFCHKHGMDIIGRLWNESKSPEDPLQAYMRLTMDEDLSEAEKLGQLNDEMWEYGARMTTFDMDPIRSLGAKTIGHRAQTKLSKDSQGFWSPTVTDCIENFGHNAIRLNVMPAGNTVYAEFIGEAEKNGYTAYNTTQAGWKFGFVALLRDGTRVYGDIADATYKNPTGTIAFQYPANCSHLWFVVSGAPTSYWTRDWIDW
;
A
#
# COMPACT_ATOMS: atom_id res chain seq x y z
N VAL A 1 -10.77 -5.32 23.66
CA VAL A 1 -11.21 -4.10 24.38
C VAL A 1 -10.71 -2.86 23.66
N ALA A 2 -9.38 -2.69 23.46
CA ALA A 2 -8.85 -1.48 22.81
C ALA A 2 -9.40 -1.25 21.39
N HIS A 3 -9.57 -2.30 20.61
CA HIS A 3 -10.22 -2.28 19.29
C HIS A 3 -11.66 -1.76 19.38
N GLU A 4 -12.46 -2.27 20.29
CA GLU A 4 -13.87 -1.84 20.49
C GLU A 4 -13.99 -0.39 20.97
N ILE A 5 -13.00 0.08 21.76
CA ILE A 5 -12.90 1.50 22.15
C ILE A 5 -12.61 2.36 20.90
N GLY A 6 -11.81 1.85 19.96
CA GLY A 6 -11.60 2.48 18.66
C GLY A 6 -12.92 2.74 17.92
N HIS A 7 -13.82 1.77 17.91
CA HIS A 7 -15.15 1.96 17.32
C HIS A 7 -15.99 3.03 18.03
N CYS A 8 -15.81 3.21 19.34
CA CYS A 8 -16.50 4.29 20.05
C CYS A 8 -16.08 5.67 19.54
N PHE A 9 -14.79 5.89 19.24
CA PHE A 9 -14.33 7.15 18.65
C PHE A 9 -14.87 7.36 17.23
N GLN A 10 -14.89 6.32 16.42
CA GLN A 10 -15.47 6.38 15.07
C GLN A 10 -16.97 6.71 15.12
N TYR A 11 -17.68 6.09 16.05
CA TYR A 11 -19.11 6.36 16.28
C TYR A 11 -19.33 7.79 16.80
N GLN A 12 -18.43 8.31 17.65
CA GLN A 12 -18.47 9.67 18.15
C GLN A 12 -18.39 10.69 17.01
N THR A 13 -17.52 10.46 16.00
CA THR A 13 -17.42 11.35 14.84
C THR A 13 -18.74 11.43 14.07
N HIS A 14 -19.49 10.31 13.98
CA HIS A 14 -20.83 10.30 13.41
C HIS A 14 -21.82 11.12 14.24
N CYS A 15 -21.80 10.99 15.57
CA CYS A 15 -22.68 11.75 16.45
C CYS A 15 -22.41 13.26 16.41
N ASP A 16 -21.12 13.64 16.25
CA ASP A 16 -20.72 15.05 16.20
C ASP A 16 -20.98 15.68 14.82
N ASN A 17 -20.94 14.87 13.76
CA ASN A 17 -21.17 15.32 12.39
C ASN A 17 -22.65 15.17 12.00
N ARG A 18 -23.42 16.24 12.22
CA ARG A 18 -24.87 16.26 11.99
C ARG A 18 -25.29 15.94 10.55
N ASP A 19 -24.38 16.07 9.59
CA ASP A 19 -24.62 15.80 8.18
C ASP A 19 -24.38 14.34 7.79
N TRP A 20 -24.16 13.46 8.75
CA TRP A 20 -23.90 12.02 8.55
C TRP A 20 -22.65 11.70 7.72
N ASN A 21 -21.70 12.61 7.63
CA ASN A 21 -20.50 12.45 6.80
C ASN A 21 -19.37 11.69 7.49
N GLY A 22 -19.25 11.78 8.81
CA GLY A 22 -18.05 11.35 9.54
C GLY A 22 -17.85 9.84 9.68
N TRP A 23 -18.82 8.98 9.39
CA TRP A 23 -18.67 7.54 9.52
C TRP A 23 -19.19 6.73 8.32
N MET A 24 -19.34 7.42 7.21
CA MET A 24 -19.89 6.84 5.99
C MET A 24 -18.97 5.84 5.30
N TYR A 25 -17.71 5.73 5.73
CA TYR A 25 -16.79 4.75 5.19
C TYR A 25 -17.24 3.34 5.50
N ASN A 26 -18.02 2.76 4.58
CA ASN A 26 -18.41 1.36 4.63
C ASN A 26 -19.42 1.00 5.72
N TRP A 27 -20.21 1.95 6.16
CA TRP A 27 -21.38 1.64 6.95
C TRP A 27 -22.60 1.51 6.04
N GLY A 28 -23.18 0.33 6.04
CA GLY A 28 -24.36 0.01 5.24
C GLY A 28 -24.17 -1.25 4.38
N ALA A 29 -25.17 -1.63 3.64
CA ALA A 29 -25.19 -2.87 2.89
C ALA A 29 -24.02 -2.92 1.88
N GLY A 30 -23.20 -3.95 1.98
CA GLY A 30 -22.19 -4.30 0.99
C GLY A 30 -20.76 -3.88 1.28
N ASN A 31 -20.49 -3.14 2.33
CA ASN A 31 -19.17 -2.53 2.52
C ASN A 31 -18.25 -3.27 3.48
N TYR A 32 -18.71 -4.27 4.18
CA TYR A 32 -17.94 -5.11 5.11
C TYR A 32 -17.06 -4.34 6.12
N ASN A 33 -17.32 -3.05 6.34
CA ASN A 33 -16.68 -2.18 7.33
C ASN A 33 -15.13 -2.16 7.25
N VAL A 34 -14.54 -2.20 6.06
CA VAL A 34 -13.09 -2.37 5.87
C VAL A 34 -12.29 -1.31 6.61
N PHE A 35 -12.55 -0.04 6.31
CA PHE A 35 -11.78 1.05 6.93
C PHE A 35 -12.13 1.23 8.42
N TRP A 36 -13.34 0.91 8.80
CA TRP A 36 -13.81 0.89 10.17
C TRP A 36 -13.00 -0.08 11.03
N GLU A 37 -12.92 -1.34 10.64
CA GLU A 37 -12.17 -2.39 11.34
C GLU A 37 -10.66 -2.13 11.32
N MET A 38 -10.15 -1.72 10.18
CA MET A 38 -8.74 -1.40 9.97
C MET A 38 -8.24 -0.30 10.91
N CYS A 39 -9.02 0.79 11.05
CA CYS A 39 -8.66 1.88 11.97
C CYS A 39 -8.77 1.47 13.43
N ALA A 40 -9.80 0.70 13.82
CA ALA A 40 -9.94 0.20 15.18
C ALA A 40 -8.78 -0.73 15.56
N GLN A 41 -8.35 -1.59 14.61
CA GLN A 41 -7.19 -2.46 14.80
C GLN A 41 -5.90 -1.66 14.94
N TRP A 42 -5.69 -0.65 14.08
CA TRP A 42 -4.55 0.26 14.19
C TRP A 42 -4.52 0.99 15.53
N GLN A 43 -5.65 1.54 16.01
CA GLN A 43 -5.76 2.20 17.30
C GLN A 43 -5.39 1.28 18.47
N ALA A 44 -5.84 0.01 18.42
CA ALA A 44 -5.46 -0.99 19.41
C ALA A 44 -3.93 -1.19 19.47
N TYR A 45 -3.25 -1.18 18.31
CA TYR A 45 -1.80 -1.29 18.24
C TYR A 45 -1.06 0.00 18.64
N LYS A 46 -1.69 1.17 18.54
CA LYS A 46 -1.11 2.39 19.13
C LYS A 46 -1.09 2.30 20.67
N TYR A 47 -2.05 1.61 21.25
CA TYR A 47 -2.09 1.35 22.69
C TYR A 47 -1.15 0.20 23.12
N TYR A 48 -1.02 -0.85 22.28
CA TYR A 48 -0.15 -2.00 22.46
C TYR A 48 0.83 -2.17 21.29
N PRO A 49 1.86 -1.33 21.15
CA PRO A 49 2.67 -1.25 19.94
C PRO A 49 3.40 -2.55 19.56
N THR A 50 3.84 -3.33 20.56
CA THR A 50 4.53 -4.61 20.31
C THR A 50 3.63 -5.64 19.63
N MET A 51 2.33 -5.61 19.91
CA MET A 51 1.36 -6.52 19.30
C MET A 51 1.14 -6.28 17.82
N GLN A 52 1.53 -5.13 17.28
CA GLN A 52 1.47 -4.86 15.85
C GLN A 52 2.35 -5.84 15.03
N PHE A 53 3.42 -6.34 15.64
CA PHE A 53 4.38 -7.28 15.05
C PHE A 53 4.35 -8.67 15.70
N ASP A 54 3.52 -8.87 16.71
CA ASP A 54 3.35 -10.14 17.43
C ASP A 54 1.86 -10.45 17.57
N ASN A 55 1.23 -10.79 16.44
CA ASN A 55 -0.19 -11.15 16.36
C ASN A 55 -0.45 -12.13 15.21
N GLU A 56 -1.60 -12.78 15.27
CA GLU A 56 -2.04 -13.77 14.27
C GLU A 56 -2.29 -13.18 12.87
N TRP A 57 -2.59 -11.87 12.78
CA TRP A 57 -2.91 -11.19 11.53
C TRP A 57 -1.69 -10.80 10.70
N LEU A 58 -0.50 -10.70 11.32
CA LEU A 58 0.71 -10.19 10.66
C LEU A 58 1.04 -10.96 9.37
N THR A 59 0.97 -12.28 9.41
CA THR A 59 1.25 -13.11 8.24
C THR A 59 0.24 -12.85 7.11
N ASN A 60 -1.05 -12.75 7.45
CA ASN A 60 -2.09 -12.44 6.49
C ASN A 60 -1.91 -11.04 5.90
N THR A 61 -1.57 -10.05 6.74
CA THR A 61 -1.21 -8.70 6.30
C THR A 61 -0.11 -8.74 5.24
N LEU A 62 1.02 -9.36 5.57
CA LEU A 62 2.19 -9.39 4.69
C LEU A 62 1.95 -10.19 3.40
N ASN A 63 1.10 -11.20 3.43
CA ASN A 63 0.70 -11.98 2.26
C ASN A 63 -0.36 -11.27 1.40
N GLY A 64 -1.10 -10.31 1.95
CA GLY A 64 -2.20 -9.63 1.28
C GLY A 64 -1.85 -8.25 0.67
N LEU A 65 -0.60 -7.79 0.79
CA LEU A 65 -0.20 -6.42 0.38
C LEU A 65 -0.33 -6.16 -1.13
N HIS A 66 -0.48 -7.19 -1.95
CA HIS A 66 -0.77 -7.06 -3.39
C HIS A 66 -2.21 -6.65 -3.68
N LYS A 67 -3.12 -6.81 -2.72
CA LYS A 67 -4.53 -6.45 -2.86
C LYS A 67 -4.74 -4.95 -2.69
N HIS A 68 -5.88 -4.47 -3.21
CA HIS A 68 -6.32 -3.11 -2.95
C HIS A 68 -6.39 -2.84 -1.44
N PRO A 69 -5.84 -1.71 -0.93
CA PRO A 69 -5.79 -1.46 0.52
C PRO A 69 -7.16 -1.45 1.21
N LEU A 70 -8.24 -1.18 0.47
CA LEU A 70 -9.61 -1.26 0.97
C LEU A 70 -10.31 -2.59 0.61
N CYS A 71 -9.57 -3.65 0.32
CA CYS A 71 -10.13 -4.98 0.07
C CYS A 71 -10.72 -5.57 1.35
N VAL A 72 -11.89 -6.21 1.24
CA VAL A 72 -12.58 -6.86 2.38
C VAL A 72 -11.72 -7.87 3.10
N ASP A 73 -10.89 -8.61 2.37
CA ASP A 73 -9.96 -9.59 2.94
C ASP A 73 -8.92 -8.97 3.87
N LEU A 74 -8.69 -7.66 3.73
CA LEU A 74 -7.70 -6.90 4.51
C LEU A 74 -8.30 -6.08 5.65
N ARG A 75 -9.60 -6.17 5.91
CA ARG A 75 -10.29 -5.30 6.89
C ARG A 75 -9.64 -5.25 8.28
N TYR A 76 -9.11 -6.37 8.78
CA TYR A 76 -8.38 -6.44 10.05
C TYR A 76 -6.85 -6.43 9.85
N ASN A 77 -6.38 -6.50 8.63
CA ASN A 77 -4.99 -6.83 8.31
C ASN A 77 -4.18 -5.62 7.82
N ASN A 78 -4.79 -4.67 7.08
CA ASN A 78 -4.02 -3.59 6.45
C ASN A 78 -3.84 -2.35 7.34
N TYR A 79 -3.55 -2.55 8.61
CA TYR A 79 -3.37 -1.48 9.60
C TYR A 79 -2.07 -0.66 9.41
N PHE A 80 -1.12 -1.10 8.61
CA PHE A 80 0.11 -0.36 8.35
C PHE A 80 -0.08 0.87 7.45
N ILE A 81 -1.15 0.92 6.66
CA ILE A 81 -1.42 2.09 5.82
C ILE A 81 -1.70 3.34 6.66
N GLN A 82 -2.32 3.20 7.85
CA GLN A 82 -2.51 4.31 8.77
C GLN A 82 -1.17 4.80 9.35
N ASP A 83 -0.22 3.89 9.59
CA ASP A 83 1.13 4.28 9.99
C ASP A 83 1.84 5.08 8.89
N TYR A 84 1.62 4.71 7.62
CA TYR A 84 2.15 5.47 6.49
C TYR A 84 1.51 6.86 6.41
N PHE A 85 0.19 6.97 6.52
CA PHE A 85 -0.48 8.27 6.54
C PHE A 85 0.02 9.15 7.69
N CYS A 86 0.18 8.57 8.88
CA CYS A 86 0.74 9.28 10.03
C CYS A 86 2.20 9.68 9.82
N HIS A 87 2.99 8.86 9.16
CA HIS A 87 4.38 9.18 8.81
C HIS A 87 4.47 10.40 7.89
N LYS A 88 3.54 10.53 6.94
CA LYS A 88 3.51 11.63 5.97
C LYS A 88 2.94 12.93 6.55
N HIS A 89 1.88 12.84 7.34
CA HIS A 89 1.04 14.00 7.69
C HIS A 89 0.81 14.19 9.19
N GLY A 90 1.43 13.35 10.04
CA GLY A 90 1.19 13.39 11.49
C GLY A 90 0.00 12.55 11.94
N MET A 91 -0.11 12.35 13.27
CA MET A 91 -1.10 11.43 13.86
C MET A 91 -2.55 11.87 13.69
N ASP A 92 -2.79 13.16 13.55
CA ASP A 92 -4.11 13.76 13.41
C ASP A 92 -4.79 13.42 12.09
N ILE A 93 -4.05 13.02 11.05
CA ILE A 93 -4.62 12.68 9.75
C ILE A 93 -5.71 11.61 9.85
N ILE A 94 -5.56 10.63 10.72
CA ILE A 94 -6.57 9.57 10.87
C ILE A 94 -7.87 10.15 11.46
N GLY A 95 -7.75 11.02 12.45
CA GLY A 95 -8.92 11.74 12.99
C GLY A 95 -9.59 12.63 11.94
N ARG A 96 -8.80 13.33 11.14
CA ARG A 96 -9.31 14.18 10.05
C ARG A 96 -10.02 13.38 8.97
N LEU A 97 -9.48 12.22 8.57
CA LEU A 97 -10.15 11.32 7.64
C LEU A 97 -11.56 10.95 8.09
N TRP A 98 -11.78 10.77 9.41
CA TRP A 98 -13.11 10.50 9.95
C TRP A 98 -13.98 11.75 10.09
N ASN A 99 -13.44 12.84 10.67
CA ASN A 99 -14.21 14.05 10.98
C ASN A 99 -14.56 14.89 9.75
N GLU A 100 -13.70 14.89 8.73
CA GLU A 100 -13.83 15.73 7.54
C GLU A 100 -14.25 14.93 6.30
N SER A 101 -14.64 13.66 6.46
CA SER A 101 -15.13 12.83 5.35
C SER A 101 -16.39 13.41 4.70
N LYS A 102 -16.57 13.18 3.42
CA LYS A 102 -17.74 13.63 2.65
C LYS A 102 -18.32 12.47 1.85
N SER A 103 -19.64 12.28 1.91
CA SER A 103 -20.30 11.30 1.05
C SER A 103 -20.30 11.80 -0.40
N PRO A 104 -20.00 10.97 -1.41
CA PRO A 104 -19.76 9.51 -1.38
C PRO A 104 -18.28 9.10 -1.38
N GLU A 105 -17.37 9.96 -0.91
CA GLU A 105 -15.92 9.66 -0.89
C GLU A 105 -15.62 8.32 -0.22
N ASP A 106 -14.63 7.60 -0.75
CA ASP A 106 -13.93 6.58 0.01
C ASP A 106 -12.73 7.17 0.80
N PRO A 107 -12.09 6.40 1.69
CA PRO A 107 -10.97 6.89 2.50
C PRO A 107 -9.78 7.41 1.71
N LEU A 108 -9.49 6.86 0.52
CA LEU A 108 -8.38 7.34 -0.32
C LEU A 108 -8.74 8.64 -1.04
N GLN A 109 -9.99 8.81 -1.45
CA GLN A 109 -10.49 10.07 -2.00
C GLN A 109 -10.46 11.19 -0.94
N ALA A 110 -10.92 10.89 0.29
CA ALA A 110 -10.81 11.83 1.39
C ALA A 110 -9.34 12.16 1.71
N TYR A 111 -8.45 11.18 1.68
CA TYR A 111 -7.02 11.37 1.86
C TYR A 111 -6.46 12.35 0.82
N MET A 112 -6.70 12.13 -0.47
CA MET A 112 -6.26 13.05 -1.54
C MET A 112 -6.76 14.46 -1.28
N ARG A 113 -8.05 14.63 -0.97
CA ARG A 113 -8.65 15.95 -0.74
C ARG A 113 -8.06 16.66 0.47
N LEU A 114 -7.71 15.94 1.53
CA LEU A 114 -7.24 16.52 2.79
C LEU A 114 -5.74 16.81 2.81
N THR A 115 -4.97 16.17 1.94
CA THR A 115 -3.50 16.18 2.02
C THR A 115 -2.81 16.76 0.79
N MET A 116 -3.50 16.82 -0.35
CA MET A 116 -2.93 17.32 -1.59
C MET A 116 -3.41 18.74 -1.89
N ASP A 117 -2.64 19.44 -2.71
CA ASP A 117 -2.95 20.82 -3.11
C ASP A 117 -4.34 20.88 -3.78
N GLU A 118 -5.17 21.83 -3.36
CA GLU A 118 -6.53 21.99 -3.88
C GLU A 118 -6.56 22.40 -5.35
N ASP A 119 -5.52 23.07 -5.83
CA ASP A 119 -5.41 23.53 -7.22
C ASP A 119 -5.04 22.42 -8.21
N LEU A 120 -4.65 21.23 -7.72
CA LEU A 120 -4.37 20.09 -8.56
C LEU A 120 -5.66 19.50 -9.16
N SER A 121 -5.60 19.13 -10.43
CA SER A 121 -6.65 18.34 -11.07
C SER A 121 -6.75 16.94 -10.43
N GLU A 122 -7.90 16.28 -10.57
CA GLU A 122 -8.09 14.90 -10.07
C GLU A 122 -7.08 13.91 -10.66
N ALA A 123 -6.65 14.12 -11.91
CA ALA A 123 -5.61 13.29 -12.52
C ALA A 123 -4.23 13.49 -11.87
N GLU A 124 -3.89 14.72 -11.52
CA GLU A 124 -2.64 15.06 -10.82
C GLU A 124 -2.66 14.52 -9.38
N LYS A 125 -3.76 14.68 -8.66
CA LYS A 125 -3.95 14.08 -7.33
C LYS A 125 -3.82 12.55 -7.37
N LEU A 126 -4.42 11.90 -8.37
CA LEU A 126 -4.26 10.47 -8.57
C LEU A 126 -2.81 10.09 -8.88
N GLY A 127 -2.11 10.88 -9.69
CA GLY A 127 -0.69 10.69 -9.95
C GLY A 127 0.14 10.74 -8.67
N GLN A 128 -0.11 11.72 -7.81
CA GLN A 128 0.54 11.84 -6.50
C GLN A 128 0.16 10.66 -5.57
N LEU A 129 -1.11 10.26 -5.53
CA LEU A 129 -1.52 9.08 -4.76
C LEU A 129 -0.79 7.82 -5.23
N ASN A 130 -0.65 7.63 -6.54
CA ASN A 130 0.08 6.50 -7.11
C ASN A 130 1.56 6.49 -6.67
N ASP A 131 2.22 7.66 -6.63
CA ASP A 131 3.58 7.80 -6.11
C ASP A 131 3.65 7.44 -4.63
N GLU A 132 2.70 7.92 -3.84
CA GLU A 132 2.65 7.64 -2.41
C GLU A 132 2.31 6.17 -2.11
N MET A 133 1.49 5.51 -2.90
CA MET A 133 1.22 4.08 -2.74
C MET A 133 2.42 3.21 -3.11
N TRP A 134 3.21 3.63 -4.11
CA TRP A 134 4.50 2.99 -4.34
C TRP A 134 5.47 3.23 -3.17
N GLU A 135 5.55 4.47 -2.66
CA GLU A 135 6.35 4.81 -1.48
C GLU A 135 5.94 3.97 -0.26
N TYR A 136 4.64 3.82 -0.02
CA TYR A 136 4.12 2.93 1.03
C TYR A 136 4.66 1.50 0.86
N GLY A 137 4.53 0.93 -0.33
CA GLY A 137 5.07 -0.40 -0.64
C GLY A 137 6.59 -0.49 -0.44
N ALA A 138 7.32 0.53 -0.85
CA ALA A 138 8.76 0.64 -0.68
C ALA A 138 9.16 0.68 0.81
N ARG A 139 8.47 1.49 1.62
CA ARG A 139 8.69 1.59 3.08
C ARG A 139 8.30 0.32 3.82
N MET A 140 7.27 -0.37 3.37
CA MET A 140 6.85 -1.66 3.92
C MET A 140 7.94 -2.74 3.79
N THR A 141 8.89 -2.64 2.88
CA THR A 141 10.01 -3.61 2.76
C THR A 141 10.83 -3.69 4.05
N THR A 142 10.93 -2.59 4.78
CA THR A 142 11.73 -2.47 6.01
C THR A 142 10.97 -1.82 7.17
N PHE A 143 9.66 -1.64 7.05
CA PHE A 143 8.78 -0.92 8.00
C PHE A 143 9.32 0.49 8.33
N ASP A 144 9.80 1.22 7.29
CA ASP A 144 10.44 2.52 7.41
C ASP A 144 9.42 3.66 7.59
N MET A 145 8.63 3.56 8.63
CA MET A 145 7.59 4.53 9.00
C MET A 145 7.67 4.81 10.49
N ASP A 146 7.56 6.08 10.87
CA ASP A 146 7.46 6.45 12.28
C ASP A 146 6.00 6.24 12.76
N PRO A 147 5.80 5.72 13.95
CA PRO A 147 6.73 5.28 15.00
C PRO A 147 7.11 3.79 14.95
N ILE A 148 6.81 3.06 13.88
CA ILE A 148 6.94 1.59 13.85
C ILE A 148 8.32 1.07 13.40
N ARG A 149 9.21 1.93 12.91
CA ARG A 149 10.52 1.54 12.35
C ARG A 149 11.33 0.66 13.29
N SER A 150 11.43 1.02 14.56
CA SER A 150 12.18 0.25 15.55
C SER A 150 11.51 -1.08 15.91
N LEU A 151 10.17 -1.09 15.95
CA LEU A 151 9.38 -2.29 16.23
C LEU A 151 9.48 -3.30 15.09
N GLY A 152 9.39 -2.82 13.84
CA GLY A 152 9.47 -3.65 12.64
C GLY A 152 10.86 -4.19 12.31
N ALA A 153 11.91 -3.63 12.90
CA ALA A 153 13.29 -3.98 12.56
C ALA A 153 13.61 -5.49 12.66
N LYS A 154 13.02 -6.17 13.64
CA LYS A 154 13.20 -7.62 13.84
C LYS A 154 12.44 -8.47 12.81
N THR A 155 11.46 -7.90 12.13
CA THR A 155 10.57 -8.59 11.18
C THR A 155 11.06 -8.47 9.74
N ILE A 156 12.02 -7.59 9.43
CA ILE A 156 12.51 -7.36 8.07
C ILE A 156 12.91 -8.66 7.37
N GLY A 157 13.66 -9.53 8.03
CA GLY A 157 14.12 -10.80 7.48
C GLY A 157 13.04 -11.88 7.32
N HIS A 158 11.90 -11.69 7.94
CA HIS A 158 10.76 -12.63 7.97
C HIS A 158 9.58 -12.16 7.13
N ARG A 159 9.70 -11.02 6.46
CA ARG A 159 8.64 -10.51 5.62
C ARG A 159 8.29 -11.47 4.50
N ALA A 160 7.01 -11.72 4.30
CA ALA A 160 6.54 -12.50 3.16
C ALA A 160 7.00 -11.83 1.84
N GLN A 161 7.38 -12.66 0.88
CA GLN A 161 7.84 -12.20 -0.42
C GLN A 161 6.90 -12.71 -1.50
N THR A 162 6.71 -11.91 -2.54
CA THR A 162 5.94 -12.31 -3.71
C THR A 162 6.56 -13.54 -4.36
N LYS A 163 5.74 -14.57 -4.58
CA LYS A 163 6.14 -15.76 -5.30
C LYS A 163 6.14 -15.47 -6.80
N LEU A 164 7.25 -15.79 -7.44
CA LEU A 164 7.42 -15.60 -8.88
C LEU A 164 7.60 -16.95 -9.57
N SER A 165 7.06 -17.05 -10.78
CA SER A 165 7.33 -18.14 -11.73
C SER A 165 8.06 -17.58 -12.94
N LYS A 166 8.99 -18.37 -13.50
CA LYS A 166 9.72 -18.01 -14.71
C LYS A 166 9.08 -18.68 -15.92
N ASP A 167 8.79 -17.90 -16.94
CA ASP A 167 8.28 -18.43 -18.21
C ASP A 167 9.40 -18.97 -19.12
N SER A 168 9.00 -19.51 -20.28
CA SER A 168 9.94 -20.06 -21.27
C SER A 168 10.81 -19.00 -21.96
N GLN A 169 10.42 -17.74 -21.89
CA GLN A 169 11.17 -16.61 -22.47
C GLN A 169 12.14 -15.99 -21.45
N GLY A 170 12.04 -16.40 -20.18
CA GLY A 170 12.93 -15.94 -19.13
C GLY A 170 12.36 -14.84 -18.25
N PHE A 171 11.14 -14.37 -18.49
CA PHE A 171 10.46 -13.38 -17.65
C PHE A 171 9.91 -14.00 -16.38
N TRP A 172 9.87 -13.18 -15.32
CA TRP A 172 9.34 -13.55 -14.03
C TRP A 172 7.99 -12.90 -13.80
N SER A 173 6.98 -13.68 -13.49
CA SER A 173 5.61 -13.22 -13.19
C SER A 173 5.18 -13.66 -11.80
N PRO A 174 4.37 -12.85 -11.09
CA PRO A 174 3.70 -13.32 -9.88
C PRO A 174 2.73 -14.46 -10.21
N THR A 175 2.37 -15.24 -9.20
CA THR A 175 1.27 -16.21 -9.33
C THR A 175 -0.06 -15.47 -9.46
N VAL A 176 -1.10 -16.15 -9.97
CA VAL A 176 -2.46 -15.57 -10.11
C VAL A 176 -2.97 -15.02 -8.78
N THR A 177 -2.65 -15.70 -7.67
CA THR A 177 -3.06 -15.30 -6.31
C THR A 177 -2.34 -14.07 -5.79
N ASP A 178 -1.20 -13.70 -6.36
CA ASP A 178 -0.36 -12.60 -5.90
C ASP A 178 -0.33 -11.46 -6.94
N CYS A 179 -1.28 -11.45 -7.88
CA CYS A 179 -1.44 -10.39 -8.88
C CYS A 179 -1.77 -9.06 -8.20
N ILE A 180 -1.13 -7.98 -8.65
CA ILE A 180 -1.27 -6.66 -8.04
C ILE A 180 -2.62 -6.05 -8.41
N GLU A 181 -3.39 -5.65 -7.41
CA GLU A 181 -4.57 -4.79 -7.56
C GLU A 181 -4.17 -3.29 -7.51
N ASN A 182 -5.09 -2.40 -7.86
CA ASN A 182 -4.87 -0.95 -7.73
C ASN A 182 -4.42 -0.59 -6.31
N PHE A 183 -3.36 0.23 -6.20
CA PHE A 183 -2.77 0.68 -4.93
C PHE A 183 -2.17 -0.43 -4.05
N GLY A 184 -2.33 -1.72 -4.42
CA GLY A 184 -1.59 -2.82 -3.81
C GLY A 184 -0.15 -2.87 -4.30
N HIS A 185 0.71 -3.65 -3.65
CA HIS A 185 2.11 -3.76 -4.05
C HIS A 185 2.71 -5.13 -3.83
N ASN A 186 3.65 -5.48 -4.68
CA ASN A 186 4.55 -6.62 -4.53
C ASN A 186 5.96 -6.16 -4.22
N ALA A 187 6.66 -6.89 -3.36
CA ALA A 187 8.07 -6.66 -3.08
C ALA A 187 8.87 -7.94 -3.35
N ILE A 188 9.77 -7.84 -4.30
CA ILE A 188 10.59 -8.94 -4.81
C ILE A 188 12.00 -8.77 -4.27
N ARG A 189 12.42 -9.68 -3.41
CA ARG A 189 13.80 -9.65 -2.88
C ARG A 189 14.77 -10.13 -3.94
N LEU A 190 15.82 -9.35 -4.14
CA LEU A 190 16.89 -9.63 -5.09
C LEU A 190 18.18 -10.05 -4.38
N ASN A 191 19.04 -10.73 -5.10
CA ASN A 191 20.40 -11.01 -4.63
C ASN A 191 21.21 -9.71 -4.61
N VAL A 192 21.97 -9.52 -3.54
CA VAL A 192 22.86 -8.37 -3.41
C VAL A 192 24.17 -8.64 -4.14
N MET A 193 24.56 -7.70 -4.99
CA MET A 193 25.84 -7.71 -5.71
C MET A 193 26.82 -6.74 -5.04
N PRO A 194 28.14 -6.83 -5.35
CA PRO A 194 29.12 -5.86 -4.85
C PRO A 194 28.73 -4.42 -5.20
N ALA A 195 29.12 -3.49 -4.32
CA ALA A 195 28.90 -2.06 -4.53
C ALA A 195 29.46 -1.58 -5.88
N GLY A 196 28.78 -0.60 -6.47
CA GLY A 196 29.15 -0.04 -7.77
C GLY A 196 28.62 -0.81 -8.98
N ASN A 197 28.14 -2.05 -8.81
CA ASN A 197 27.39 -2.71 -9.86
C ASN A 197 26.03 -2.04 -10.04
N THR A 198 25.47 -2.13 -11.25
CA THR A 198 24.13 -1.64 -11.57
C THR A 198 23.20 -2.82 -11.82
N VAL A 199 22.05 -2.82 -11.16
CA VAL A 199 20.95 -3.71 -11.49
C VAL A 199 20.01 -3.00 -12.46
N TYR A 200 19.49 -3.73 -13.43
CA TYR A 200 18.50 -3.27 -14.38
C TYR A 200 17.25 -4.14 -14.23
N ALA A 201 16.09 -3.51 -14.29
CA ALA A 201 14.82 -4.19 -14.42
C ALA A 201 14.13 -3.71 -15.69
N GLU A 202 13.66 -4.66 -16.51
CA GLU A 202 12.70 -4.46 -17.55
C GLU A 202 11.34 -4.94 -17.02
N PHE A 203 10.36 -4.07 -17.02
CA PHE A 203 9.00 -4.35 -16.56
C PHE A 203 8.05 -4.37 -17.74
N ILE A 204 7.16 -5.37 -17.76
CA ILE A 204 6.09 -5.50 -18.74
C ILE A 204 4.76 -5.65 -18.00
N GLY A 205 3.86 -4.66 -18.16
CA GLY A 205 2.52 -4.68 -17.60
C GLY A 205 1.57 -5.49 -18.48
N GLU A 206 1.05 -6.58 -17.97
CA GLU A 206 0.16 -7.51 -18.70
C GLU A 206 -1.24 -7.50 -18.06
N ALA A 207 -2.05 -6.45 -18.32
CA ALA A 207 -3.39 -6.30 -17.73
C ALA A 207 -4.43 -7.32 -18.24
N GLU A 208 -4.17 -7.99 -19.35
CA GLU A 208 -5.10 -8.94 -19.99
C GLU A 208 -4.48 -10.33 -20.15
N LYS A 209 -3.51 -10.67 -19.30
CA LYS A 209 -2.84 -11.96 -19.37
C LYS A 209 -3.84 -13.11 -19.16
N ASN A 210 -3.79 -14.08 -20.06
CA ASN A 210 -4.66 -15.25 -19.98
C ASN A 210 -4.49 -16.00 -18.65
N GLY A 211 -5.60 -16.33 -18.01
CA GLY A 211 -5.62 -17.00 -16.71
C GLY A 211 -5.66 -16.04 -15.50
N TYR A 212 -5.62 -14.73 -15.74
CA TYR A 212 -5.79 -13.69 -14.70
C TYR A 212 -7.16 -13.03 -14.85
N THR A 213 -7.71 -12.57 -13.75
CA THR A 213 -8.96 -11.80 -13.76
C THR A 213 -8.70 -10.39 -14.27
N ALA A 214 -9.46 -9.96 -15.27
CA ALA A 214 -9.30 -8.66 -15.89
C ALA A 214 -10.42 -7.71 -15.46
N TYR A 215 -10.05 -6.58 -14.85
CA TYR A 215 -10.96 -5.50 -14.45
C TYR A 215 -10.44 -4.17 -14.97
N ASN A 216 -11.28 -3.40 -15.65
CA ASN A 216 -10.92 -2.05 -16.14
C ASN A 216 -9.51 -1.96 -16.73
N THR A 217 -9.13 -2.96 -17.52
CA THR A 217 -7.76 -3.19 -18.00
C THR A 217 -7.18 -2.00 -18.73
N THR A 218 -8.02 -1.23 -19.45
CA THR A 218 -7.59 -0.01 -20.15
C THR A 218 -7.13 1.11 -19.23
N GLN A 219 -7.41 1.01 -17.94
CA GLN A 219 -7.00 1.96 -16.89
C GLN A 219 -5.83 1.43 -16.04
N ALA A 220 -5.37 0.22 -16.33
CA ALA A 220 -4.27 -0.36 -15.61
C ALA A 220 -2.98 0.45 -15.79
N GLY A 221 -2.24 0.54 -14.70
CA GLY A 221 -0.93 1.15 -14.66
C GLY A 221 -0.12 0.60 -13.49
N TRP A 222 1.16 0.83 -13.53
CA TRP A 222 2.11 0.36 -12.53
C TRP A 222 3.19 1.39 -12.28
N LYS A 223 3.65 1.47 -11.02
CA LYS A 223 4.88 2.14 -10.64
C LYS A 223 5.85 1.13 -10.06
N PHE A 224 7.13 1.30 -10.38
CA PHE A 224 8.13 0.35 -9.93
C PHE A 224 9.49 1.01 -9.72
N GLY A 225 10.27 0.43 -8.80
CA GLY A 225 11.59 0.95 -8.43
C GLY A 225 12.30 0.04 -7.43
N PHE A 226 13.49 0.46 -7.02
CA PHE A 226 14.33 -0.31 -6.11
C PHE A 226 14.41 0.32 -4.73
N VAL A 227 14.57 -0.54 -3.72
CA VAL A 227 14.82 -0.15 -2.34
C VAL A 227 15.96 -0.98 -1.79
N ALA A 228 16.97 -0.34 -1.22
CA ALA A 228 18.08 -1.01 -0.55
C ALA A 228 18.09 -0.72 0.95
N LEU A 229 18.43 -1.73 1.74
CA LEU A 229 18.77 -1.60 3.16
C LEU A 229 20.27 -1.81 3.32
N LEU A 230 20.94 -0.87 3.97
CA LEU A 230 22.36 -0.95 4.28
C LEU A 230 22.57 -1.66 5.63
N ARG A 231 23.79 -2.11 5.88
CA ARG A 231 24.16 -2.82 7.13
C ARG A 231 24.05 -1.95 8.38
N ASP A 232 24.16 -0.64 8.22
CA ASP A 232 24.00 0.34 9.30
C ASP A 232 22.52 0.71 9.56
N GLY A 233 21.61 0.14 8.80
CA GLY A 233 20.17 0.40 8.90
C GLY A 233 19.67 1.54 8.01
N THR A 234 20.55 2.22 7.25
CA THR A 234 20.14 3.24 6.28
C THR A 234 19.32 2.62 5.15
N ARG A 235 18.27 3.31 4.71
CA ARG A 235 17.44 2.94 3.55
C ARG A 235 17.79 3.85 2.39
N VAL A 236 17.91 3.25 1.21
CA VAL A 236 18.17 3.98 -0.04
C VAL A 236 17.05 3.65 -1.01
N TYR A 237 16.29 4.65 -1.38
CA TYR A 237 15.21 4.56 -2.36
C TYR A 237 15.73 5.01 -3.71
N GLY A 238 15.51 4.19 -4.75
CA GLY A 238 15.82 4.55 -6.13
C GLY A 238 14.74 5.41 -6.75
N ASP A 239 14.96 5.78 -8.01
CA ASP A 239 13.96 6.44 -8.81
C ASP A 239 12.74 5.54 -9.04
N ILE A 240 11.62 6.14 -9.45
CA ILE A 240 10.37 5.46 -9.79
C ILE A 240 10.19 5.53 -11.30
N ALA A 241 9.81 4.42 -11.91
CA ALA A 241 9.41 4.35 -13.31
C ALA A 241 7.96 3.88 -13.43
N ASP A 242 7.34 4.17 -14.57
CA ASP A 242 5.93 3.90 -14.86
C ASP A 242 5.77 2.92 -16.02
N ALA A 243 4.67 2.18 -15.98
CA ALA A 243 4.07 1.52 -17.13
C ALA A 243 2.54 1.68 -17.06
N THR A 244 1.89 1.66 -18.21
CA THR A 244 0.43 1.78 -18.33
C THR A 244 -0.10 0.79 -19.34
N TYR A 245 -1.41 0.57 -19.38
CA TYR A 245 -2.02 -0.25 -20.43
C TYR A 245 -1.61 0.17 -21.85
N LYS A 246 -1.49 1.48 -22.11
CA LYS A 246 -1.11 2.01 -23.44
C LYS A 246 0.39 1.90 -23.71
N ASN A 247 1.22 2.00 -22.66
CA ASN A 247 2.67 1.91 -22.72
C ASN A 247 3.13 0.87 -21.69
N PRO A 248 2.98 -0.43 -21.99
CA PRO A 248 3.10 -1.49 -20.99
C PRO A 248 4.54 -1.80 -20.58
N THR A 249 5.54 -1.27 -21.27
CA THR A 249 6.95 -1.56 -20.98
C THR A 249 7.65 -0.37 -20.33
N GLY A 250 8.50 -0.66 -19.38
CA GLY A 250 9.38 0.34 -18.76
C GLY A 250 10.68 -0.30 -18.27
N THR A 251 11.74 0.50 -18.19
CA THR A 251 13.05 0.07 -17.69
C THR A 251 13.52 1.00 -16.60
N ILE A 252 14.23 0.45 -15.62
CA ILE A 252 14.83 1.22 -14.54
C ILE A 252 16.16 0.61 -14.13
N ALA A 253 17.09 1.45 -13.71
CA ALA A 253 18.41 1.04 -13.22
C ALA A 253 18.63 1.52 -11.78
N PHE A 254 19.39 0.75 -11.03
CA PHE A 254 19.76 1.13 -9.66
C PHE A 254 21.21 0.70 -9.40
N GLN A 255 22.03 1.64 -8.95
CA GLN A 255 23.40 1.34 -8.57
C GLN A 255 23.44 0.81 -7.14
N TYR A 256 24.05 -0.36 -6.94
CA TYR A 256 24.22 -0.94 -5.60
C TYR A 256 25.03 -0.02 -4.69
N PRO A 257 24.45 0.48 -3.60
CA PRO A 257 25.18 1.30 -2.65
C PRO A 257 26.20 0.47 -1.87
N ALA A 258 27.20 1.13 -1.31
CA ALA A 258 28.14 0.50 -0.38
C ALA A 258 27.38 -0.09 0.82
N ASN A 259 27.87 -1.23 1.33
CA ASN A 259 27.28 -1.91 2.49
C ASN A 259 25.80 -2.34 2.33
N CYS A 260 25.32 -2.51 1.11
CA CYS A 260 23.98 -3.04 0.87
C CYS A 260 23.85 -4.43 1.50
N SER A 261 22.85 -4.63 2.35
CA SER A 261 22.52 -5.92 2.98
C SER A 261 21.34 -6.60 2.32
N HIS A 262 20.37 -5.81 1.84
CA HIS A 262 19.15 -6.27 1.19
C HIS A 262 18.79 -5.34 0.05
N LEU A 263 18.24 -5.90 -1.01
CA LEU A 263 17.68 -5.16 -2.14
C LEU A 263 16.33 -5.75 -2.50
N TRP A 264 15.36 -4.87 -2.76
CA TRP A 264 14.05 -5.23 -3.29
C TRP A 264 13.75 -4.45 -4.55
N PHE A 265 13.06 -5.11 -5.47
CA PHE A 265 12.31 -4.47 -6.54
C PHE A 265 10.84 -4.42 -6.10
N VAL A 266 10.28 -3.22 -6.06
CA VAL A 266 8.91 -2.97 -5.59
C VAL A 266 8.07 -2.52 -6.76
N VAL A 267 6.91 -3.15 -6.93
CA VAL A 267 5.92 -2.80 -7.95
C VAL A 267 4.60 -2.52 -7.27
N SER A 268 3.93 -1.42 -7.59
CA SER A 268 2.57 -1.13 -7.13
C SER A 268 1.61 -0.91 -8.29
N GLY A 269 0.33 -1.24 -8.06
CA GLY A 269 -0.74 -0.89 -8.98
C GLY A 269 -1.00 0.61 -8.95
N ALA A 270 -0.96 1.26 -10.12
CA ALA A 270 -1.04 2.70 -10.29
C ALA A 270 -2.04 3.04 -11.40
N PRO A 271 -3.36 2.99 -11.14
CA PRO A 271 -4.38 3.18 -12.17
C PRO A 271 -4.30 4.58 -12.80
N THR A 272 -4.67 4.69 -14.07
CA THR A 272 -4.67 5.96 -14.81
C THR A 272 -5.95 6.78 -14.63
N SER A 273 -6.98 6.20 -13.99
CA SER A 273 -8.15 6.91 -13.49
C SER A 273 -8.59 6.33 -12.15
N TYR A 274 -9.07 7.19 -11.27
CA TYR A 274 -9.57 6.72 -9.99
C TYR A 274 -10.88 5.96 -10.20
N TRP A 275 -10.95 4.80 -9.61
CA TRP A 275 -12.14 3.99 -9.57
C TRP A 275 -12.42 3.62 -8.13
N THR A 276 -13.50 4.15 -7.61
CA THR A 276 -14.01 3.72 -6.30
C THR A 276 -14.36 2.26 -6.45
N ARG A 277 -13.67 1.42 -5.70
CA ARG A 277 -14.07 0.02 -5.60
C ARG A 277 -15.48 0.02 -5.02
N ASP A 278 -16.45 -0.30 -5.87
CA ASP A 278 -17.74 -0.72 -5.35
C ASP A 278 -17.43 -1.93 -4.49
N TRP A 279 -17.49 -1.79 -3.22
CA TRP A 279 -17.15 -2.69 -2.12
C TRP A 279 -17.68 -4.13 -2.29
N ILE A 280 -17.68 -4.62 -3.49
CA ILE A 280 -18.18 -5.91 -3.91
C ILE A 280 -17.01 -6.89 -3.82
N ASP A 281 -17.28 -8.04 -3.21
CA ASP A 281 -16.39 -9.19 -3.21
C ASP A 281 -15.91 -9.48 -4.64
N TRP A 282 -14.62 -9.60 -4.75
CA TRP A 282 -13.95 -10.02 -5.98
C TRP A 282 -13.78 -11.52 -5.98
#